data_1b975264b3bab03bd476c80f1ed69dbb
#
_entry.id   1b975264b3bab03bd476c80f1ed69dbb
#
_cell.length_a   1.000
_cell.length_b   1.000
_cell.length_c   1.000
_cell.angle_alpha   90.00
_cell.angle_beta   90.00
_cell.angle_gamma   90.00
#
_symmetry.space_group_name_H-M   'P 1'
#
loop_
_entity.id
_entity.type
_entity.pdbx_description
1 polymer ?
#
loop_
_entity_poly.entity_id
_entity_poly.type
_entity_poly.pdbx_seq_one_letter_code
_entity_poly.pdbx_strand_id
1 'polypeptide(L)' 'MRKIITLDIGGTNIKIGIFEDEVLVQEAEMPTRAKQGAKDVIDRCIAFIKQYMPCDGIGISTCGQVNNLSLIHI' A
#
# COMPACT_ATOMS: atom_id res chain seq x y z
N MET A 1 14.84 7.21 12.17
CA MET A 1 13.75 6.21 12.15
C MET A 1 13.32 5.98 10.71
N ARG A 2 13.20 4.72 10.31
CA ARG A 2 12.84 4.36 8.95
C ARG A 2 11.37 3.97 8.88
N LYS A 3 10.61 4.65 8.04
CA LYS A 3 9.18 4.39 7.89
C LYS A 3 8.89 3.89 6.49
N ILE A 4 8.28 2.71 6.40
CA ILE A 4 7.92 2.07 5.13
C ILE A 4 6.43 1.82 5.13
N ILE A 5 5.77 2.19 4.04
CA ILE A 5 4.36 1.91 3.84
C ILE A 5 4.25 0.77 2.82
N THR A 6 3.49 -0.26 3.15
CA THR A 6 3.28 -1.39 2.24
C THR A 6 1.83 -1.45 1.81
N LEU A 7 1.62 -1.77 0.54
CA LEU A 7 0.29 -1.96 -0.03
C LEU A 7 0.21 -3.35 -0.63
N ASP A 8 -0.82 -4.10 -0.23
CA ASP A 8 -1.09 -5.40 -0.81
C ASP A 8 -2.47 -5.32 -1.47
N ILE A 9 -2.48 -5.21 -2.79
CA ILE A 9 -3.70 -5.02 -3.56
C ILE A 9 -4.27 -6.37 -3.98
N GLY A 10 -5.33 -6.78 -3.31
CA GLY A 10 -6.04 -8.01 -3.64
C GLY A 10 -7.24 -7.76 -4.54
N GLY A 11 -7.89 -8.84 -4.96
CA GLY A 11 -9.08 -8.74 -5.79
C GLY A 11 -10.27 -8.09 -5.11
N THR A 12 -10.39 -8.26 -3.79
CA THR A 12 -11.51 -7.72 -3.03
C THR A 12 -11.10 -6.63 -2.06
N ASN A 13 -9.90 -6.73 -1.48
CA ASN A 13 -9.46 -5.78 -0.47
C ASN A 13 -8.02 -5.35 -0.70
N ILE A 14 -7.70 -4.15 -0.23
CA ILE A 14 -6.35 -3.63 -0.21
C ILE A 14 -5.92 -3.56 1.25
N LYS A 15 -4.80 -4.19 1.57
CA LYS A 15 -4.24 -4.13 2.91
C LYS A 15 -3.05 -3.18 2.93
N ILE A 16 -2.99 -2.36 3.96
CA ILE A 16 -1.95 -1.37 4.11
C ILE A 16 -1.25 -1.60 5.44
N GLY A 17 0.07 -1.71 5.39
CA GLY A 17 0.88 -1.86 6.59
C GLY A 17 1.85 -0.71 6.69
N ILE A 18 2.07 -0.23 7.90
CA ILE A 18 3.04 0.81 8.17
C ILE A 18 4.09 0.25 9.10
N PHE A 19 5.33 0.24 8.62
CA PHE A 19 6.46 -0.28 9.39
C PHE A 19 7.36 0.87 9.82
N GLU A 20 7.79 0.83 11.07
CA GLU A 20 8.80 1.74 11.58
C GLU A 20 9.94 0.89 12.13
N ASP A 21 11.14 1.05 11.54
CA ASP A 21 12.32 0.29 11.93
C ASP A 21 12.06 -1.21 11.93
N GLU A 22 11.40 -1.70 10.86
CA GLU A 22 11.11 -3.11 10.64
C GLU A 22 10.03 -3.69 11.56
N VAL A 23 9.34 -2.83 12.30
CA VAL A 23 8.23 -3.25 13.16
C VAL A 23 6.92 -2.76 12.56
N LEU A 24 5.96 -3.65 12.41
CA LEU A 24 4.63 -3.27 11.95
C LEU A 24 3.92 -2.52 13.08
N VAL A 25 3.70 -1.23 12.88
CA VAL A 25 3.10 -0.38 13.91
C VAL A 25 1.63 -0.05 13.64
N GLN A 26 1.18 -0.21 12.40
CA GLN A 26 -0.21 0.07 12.07
C GLN A 26 -0.63 -0.72 10.84
N GLU A 27 -1.88 -1.17 10.83
CA GLU A 27 -2.48 -1.83 9.68
C GLU A 27 -3.82 -1.20 9.37
N ALA A 28 -4.19 -1.22 8.09
CA ALA A 28 -5.50 -0.78 7.64
C ALA A 28 -5.92 -1.64 6.46
N GLU A 29 -7.22 -1.64 6.17
CA GLU A 29 -7.78 -2.39 5.06
C GLU A 29 -8.93 -1.62 4.47
N MET A 30 -9.05 -1.66 3.13
CA MET A 30 -10.17 -1.03 2.45
C MET A 30 -10.58 -1.87 1.24
N PRO A 31 -11.83 -1.76 0.77
CA PRO A 31 -12.27 -2.51 -0.40
C PRO A 31 -11.56 -2.03 -1.66
N THR A 32 -11.17 -2.97 -2.50
CA THR A 32 -10.51 -2.65 -3.77
C THR A 32 -11.45 -1.95 -4.74
N ARG A 33 -12.70 -2.43 -4.84
CA ARG A 33 -13.70 -1.88 -5.76
C ARG A 33 -13.20 -1.87 -7.20
N ALA A 34 -12.69 -3.02 -7.64
CA ALA A 34 -12.07 -3.14 -8.96
C ALA A 34 -13.00 -2.74 -10.10
N LYS A 35 -14.31 -2.81 -9.90
CA LYS A 35 -15.30 -2.45 -10.92
C LYS A 35 -15.25 -0.96 -11.27
N GLN A 36 -14.70 -0.13 -10.42
CA GLN A 36 -14.61 1.30 -10.67
C GLN A 36 -13.39 1.67 -11.50
N GLY A 37 -12.56 0.69 -11.84
CA GLY A 37 -11.41 0.89 -12.69
C GLY A 37 -10.11 1.06 -11.94
N ALA A 38 -9.00 0.82 -12.65
CA ALA A 38 -7.68 0.86 -12.05
C ALA A 38 -7.31 2.25 -11.55
N LYS A 39 -7.75 3.29 -12.26
CA LYS A 39 -7.42 4.65 -11.85
C LYS A 39 -8.04 4.99 -10.50
N ASP A 40 -9.27 4.54 -10.25
CA ASP A 40 -9.91 4.77 -8.96
C ASP A 40 -9.15 4.09 -7.84
N VAL A 41 -8.71 2.85 -8.08
CA VAL A 41 -7.94 2.11 -7.09
C VAL A 41 -6.64 2.85 -6.76
N ILE A 42 -5.93 3.29 -7.79
CA ILE A 42 -4.67 4.00 -7.61
C ILE A 42 -4.87 5.31 -6.88
N ASP A 43 -5.89 6.08 -7.27
CA ASP A 43 -6.17 7.36 -6.63
C ASP A 43 -6.48 7.21 -5.16
N ARG A 44 -7.25 6.18 -4.80
CA ARG A 44 -7.56 5.92 -3.38
C ARG A 44 -6.33 5.47 -2.61
N CYS A 45 -5.47 4.66 -3.22
CA CYS A 45 -4.23 4.24 -2.59
C CYS A 45 -3.32 5.44 -2.31
N ILE A 46 -3.19 6.34 -3.29
CA ILE A 46 -2.37 7.54 -3.13
C ILE A 46 -2.92 8.43 -2.02
N ALA A 47 -4.23 8.63 -1.99
CA ALA A 47 -4.86 9.43 -0.95
C ALA A 47 -4.62 8.84 0.43
N PHE A 48 -4.68 7.51 0.54
CA PHE A 48 -4.44 6.83 1.80
C PHE A 48 -2.98 7.00 2.25
N ILE A 49 -2.06 6.80 1.30
CA ILE A 49 -0.63 6.93 1.60
C ILE A 49 -0.29 8.33 2.10
N LYS A 50 -0.90 9.34 1.50
CA LYS A 50 -0.64 10.74 1.89
C LYS A 50 -0.95 11.03 3.35
N GLN A 51 -1.84 10.25 3.96
CA GLN A 51 -2.17 10.42 5.37
C GLN A 51 -1.02 10.02 6.29
N TYR A 52 -0.09 9.21 5.78
CA TYR A 52 1.01 8.67 6.56
C TYR A 52 2.37 9.22 6.15
N MET A 53 2.35 10.17 5.22
CA MET A 53 3.59 10.83 4.84
C MET A 53 4.08 11.76 5.96
N PRO A 54 5.39 11.98 6.09
CA PRO A 54 6.45 11.46 5.23
C PRO A 54 6.83 10.01 5.54
N CYS A 55 7.39 9.33 4.53
CA CYS A 55 7.91 8.00 4.70
C CYS A 55 9.18 7.84 3.89
N ASP A 56 9.93 6.78 4.15
CA ASP A 56 11.21 6.54 3.49
C ASP A 56 11.06 5.66 2.25
N GLY A 57 9.99 4.91 2.16
CA GLY A 57 9.76 4.08 1.00
C GLY A 57 8.34 3.50 1.00
N ILE A 58 7.90 3.03 -0.16
CA ILE A 58 6.59 2.43 -0.35
C ILE A 58 6.76 1.13 -1.12
N GLY A 59 6.26 0.04 -0.54
CA GLY A 59 6.25 -1.26 -1.20
C GLY A 59 4.85 -1.59 -1.69
N ILE A 60 4.73 -2.05 -2.93
CA ILE A 60 3.45 -2.39 -3.52
C ILE A 60 3.49 -3.83 -4.03
N SER A 61 2.48 -4.60 -3.65
CA SER A 61 2.30 -5.97 -4.09
C SER A 61 0.90 -6.12 -4.67
N THR A 62 0.76 -6.91 -5.74
CA THR A 62 -0.54 -7.16 -6.33
C THR A 62 -0.87 -8.64 -6.27
N CYS A 63 -2.17 -8.93 -6.12
CA CYS A 63 -2.65 -10.31 -6.04
C CYS A 63 -2.32 -11.07 -7.32
N GLY A 64 -1.87 -12.32 -7.17
CA GLY A 64 -1.53 -13.17 -8.30
C GLY A 64 -0.15 -12.93 -8.87
N GLN A 65 0.55 -11.91 -8.42
CA GLN A 65 1.88 -11.55 -8.88
C GLN A 65 2.84 -11.61 -7.69
N VAL A 66 2.96 -12.78 -7.12
CA VAL A 66 3.62 -12.96 -5.82
C VAL A 66 5.08 -12.51 -5.79
N ASN A 67 5.74 -12.47 -6.93
CA ASN A 67 7.13 -12.07 -6.99
C ASN A 67 7.31 -10.62 -7.43
N ASN A 68 6.21 -9.91 -7.65
CA ASN A 68 6.27 -8.54 -8.15
C ASN A 68 6.07 -7.54 -7.02
N LEU A 69 7.08 -7.43 -6.20
CA LEU A 69 7.10 -6.41 -5.17
C LEU A 69 7.95 -5.25 -5.67
N SER A 70 7.33 -4.10 -5.80
CA SER A 70 8.05 -2.88 -6.20
C SER A 70 8.25 -1.99 -4.98
N LEU A 71 9.46 -1.52 -4.78
CA LEU A 71 9.77 -0.61 -3.69
C LEU A 71 10.10 0.75 -4.28
N ILE A 72 9.36 1.77 -3.87
CA ILE A 72 9.56 3.14 -4.31
C ILE A 72 10.13 3.93 -3.14
N HIS A 73 11.28 4.54 -3.37
CA HIS A 73 11.92 5.38 -2.36
C HIS A 73 11.54 6.84 -2.58
N ILE A 74 11.24 7.50 -1.50
CA ILE A 74 10.81 8.90 -1.51
C ILE A 74 11.90 9.80 -0.97
#